data_b896f7a95714b6d660868dd2f3884200
#
_entry.id   b896f7a95714b6d660868dd2f3884200
#
_cell.length_a   1.000
_cell.length_b   1.000
_cell.length_c   1.000
_cell.angle_alpha   90.00
_cell.angle_beta   90.00
_cell.angle_gamma   90.00
#
_symmetry.space_group_name_H-M   'P 1'
#
loop_
_entity.id
_entity.type
_entity.pdbx_description
1 polymer ?
#
loop_
_entity_poly.entity_id
_entity_poly.type
_entity_poly.pdbx_seq_one_letter_code
_entity_poly.pdbx_strand_id
1 'polypeptide(L)'
;SRNFLPNMKQVRHALAEKLGAFPDDLVCVSNATEGLNIIAHSMRLNAGDEILTSDHEYGALEKTWDAVGKRTNARIVKVEVPVPLTSAVEFCDIIKTGMSDRTKVLFLSHVTSPTSLVFPLKEVIAEARSRGIITIVDGAHAPGLIDLDLNDLNADFYSGNCHKWMMSPKGAAFLWARQDVQPMLEPLVVSHGWVAQLGGS
;
A
#
# COMPACT_ATOMS: atom_id res chain seq x y z
N SER A 1 -11.08 -16.51 -23.16
CA SER A 1 -12.51 -16.19 -23.33
C SER A 1 -12.66 -14.82 -23.95
N ARG A 2 -13.52 -14.68 -24.97
CA ARG A 2 -13.75 -13.40 -25.71
C ARG A 2 -14.19 -12.25 -24.79
N ASN A 3 -14.77 -12.55 -23.64
CA ASN A 3 -15.33 -11.56 -22.69
C ASN A 3 -14.41 -11.24 -21.52
N PHE A 4 -13.21 -11.80 -21.43
CA PHE A 4 -12.34 -11.60 -20.27
C PHE A 4 -11.92 -10.13 -20.11
N LEU A 5 -11.35 -9.53 -21.14
CA LEU A 5 -10.88 -8.14 -21.05
C LEU A 5 -12.02 -7.12 -20.83
N PRO A 6 -13.18 -7.21 -21.55
CA PRO A 6 -14.32 -6.36 -21.24
C PRO A 6 -14.83 -6.51 -19.81
N ASN A 7 -14.93 -7.74 -19.29
CA ASN A 7 -15.37 -7.97 -17.92
C ASN A 7 -14.39 -7.40 -16.89
N MET A 8 -13.08 -7.57 -17.10
CA MET A 8 -12.05 -7.00 -16.22
C MET A 8 -12.11 -5.47 -16.21
N LYS A 9 -12.32 -4.85 -17.36
CA LYS A 9 -12.52 -3.39 -17.44
C LYS A 9 -13.73 -2.95 -16.63
N GLN A 10 -14.85 -3.64 -16.76
CA GLN A 10 -16.09 -3.36 -16.03
C GLN A 10 -15.91 -3.51 -14.52
N VAL A 11 -15.23 -4.56 -14.07
CA VAL A 11 -14.91 -4.78 -12.66
C VAL A 11 -14.03 -3.66 -12.11
N ARG A 12 -12.99 -3.24 -12.85
CA ARG A 12 -12.12 -2.12 -12.44
C ARG A 12 -12.90 -0.81 -12.29
N HIS A 13 -13.81 -0.51 -13.21
CA HIS A 13 -14.64 0.69 -13.11
C HIS A 13 -15.54 0.68 -11.86
N ALA A 14 -16.25 -0.42 -11.62
CA ALA A 14 -17.13 -0.57 -10.46
C ALA A 14 -16.34 -0.49 -9.13
N LEU A 15 -15.15 -1.10 -9.10
CA LEU A 15 -14.28 -1.05 -7.93
C LEU A 15 -13.72 0.37 -7.71
N ALA A 16 -13.30 1.05 -8.77
CA ALA A 16 -12.79 2.42 -8.71
C ALA A 16 -13.85 3.39 -8.17
N GLU A 17 -15.08 3.29 -8.65
CA GLU A 17 -16.20 4.09 -8.14
C GLU A 17 -16.41 3.88 -6.63
N LYS A 18 -16.34 2.62 -6.17
CA LYS A 18 -16.52 2.28 -4.74
C LYS A 18 -15.37 2.77 -3.85
N LEU A 19 -14.18 2.88 -4.41
CA LEU A 19 -12.95 3.22 -3.68
C LEU A 19 -12.52 4.69 -3.84
N GLY A 20 -13.28 5.52 -4.56
CA GLY A 20 -12.86 6.89 -4.87
C GLY A 20 -11.54 6.93 -5.65
N ALA A 21 -11.40 6.10 -6.69
CA ALA A 21 -10.18 5.94 -7.47
C ALA A 21 -10.43 6.09 -8.96
N PHE A 22 -9.37 6.27 -9.75
CA PHE A 22 -9.47 6.13 -11.20
C PHE A 22 -9.30 4.66 -11.59
N PRO A 23 -10.09 4.12 -12.55
CA PRO A 23 -10.01 2.72 -12.95
C PRO A 23 -8.63 2.28 -13.44
N ASP A 24 -7.88 3.17 -14.08
CA ASP A 24 -6.57 2.86 -14.63
C ASP A 24 -5.45 2.83 -13.58
N ASP A 25 -5.72 3.33 -12.37
CA ASP A 25 -4.81 3.25 -11.23
C ASP A 25 -4.95 1.94 -10.43
N LEU A 26 -5.88 1.07 -10.84
CA LEU A 26 -6.20 -0.19 -10.15
C LEU A 26 -5.80 -1.41 -10.98
N VAL A 27 -5.20 -2.40 -10.32
CA VAL A 27 -5.00 -3.75 -10.84
C VAL A 27 -5.54 -4.79 -9.86
N CYS A 28 -6.08 -5.90 -10.39
CA CYS A 28 -6.53 -7.01 -9.57
C CYS A 28 -5.34 -7.86 -9.14
N VAL A 29 -5.32 -8.24 -7.86
CA VAL A 29 -4.38 -9.19 -7.25
C VAL A 29 -5.16 -10.21 -6.45
N SER A 30 -4.52 -11.33 -6.05
CA SER A 30 -5.22 -12.38 -5.32
C SER A 30 -5.50 -12.01 -3.84
N ASN A 31 -4.66 -11.17 -3.25
CA ASN A 31 -4.82 -10.66 -1.89
C ASN A 31 -3.94 -9.42 -1.68
N ALA A 32 -4.22 -8.64 -0.63
CA ALA A 32 -3.46 -7.44 -0.31
C ALA A 32 -1.98 -7.74 -0.03
N THR A 33 -1.66 -8.89 0.55
CA THR A 33 -0.27 -9.30 0.82
C THR A 33 0.52 -9.44 -0.48
N GLU A 34 -0.06 -10.02 -1.54
CA GLU A 34 0.57 -10.08 -2.87
C GLU A 34 0.80 -8.67 -3.42
N GLY A 35 -0.23 -7.82 -3.41
CA GLY A 35 -0.11 -6.43 -3.86
C GLY A 35 0.99 -5.66 -3.12
N LEU A 36 1.04 -5.79 -1.78
CA LEU A 36 2.07 -5.14 -0.97
C LEU A 36 3.47 -5.73 -1.19
N ASN A 37 3.59 -7.03 -1.50
CA ASN A 37 4.86 -7.62 -1.91
C ASN A 37 5.33 -7.09 -3.26
N ILE A 38 4.43 -6.92 -4.25
CA ILE A 38 4.78 -6.27 -5.53
C ILE A 38 5.39 -4.89 -5.25
N ILE A 39 4.73 -4.08 -4.42
CA ILE A 39 5.20 -2.75 -4.06
C ILE A 39 6.54 -2.82 -3.33
N ALA A 40 6.64 -3.60 -2.27
CA ALA A 40 7.83 -3.69 -1.43
C ALA A 40 9.07 -4.19 -2.20
N HIS A 41 8.90 -5.14 -3.11
CA HIS A 41 9.98 -5.62 -3.97
C HIS A 41 10.38 -4.65 -5.07
N SER A 42 9.50 -3.72 -5.45
CA SER A 42 9.77 -2.65 -6.40
C SER A 42 10.57 -1.48 -5.78
N MET A 43 10.65 -1.39 -4.45
CA MET A 43 11.37 -0.30 -3.79
C MET A 43 12.88 -0.42 -4.00
N ARG A 44 13.48 0.63 -4.53
CA ARG A 44 14.92 0.76 -4.74
C ARG A 44 15.51 1.50 -3.55
N LEU A 45 15.96 0.74 -2.55
CA LEU A 45 16.55 1.25 -1.32
C LEU A 45 18.06 1.02 -1.31
N ASN A 46 18.79 1.95 -0.70
CA ASN A 46 20.22 1.88 -0.47
C ASN A 46 20.53 1.48 0.97
N ALA A 47 21.76 1.09 1.21
CA ALA A 47 22.24 0.81 2.57
C ALA A 47 22.09 2.05 3.46
N GLY A 48 21.42 1.88 4.60
CA GLY A 48 21.16 2.94 5.57
C GLY A 48 19.89 3.74 5.33
N ASP A 49 19.18 3.54 4.21
CA ASP A 49 17.82 4.05 4.05
C ASP A 49 16.90 3.44 5.12
N GLU A 50 15.85 4.16 5.48
CA GLU A 50 14.93 3.74 6.53
C GLU A 50 13.53 3.50 5.99
N ILE A 51 12.92 2.42 6.47
CA ILE A 51 11.51 2.07 6.28
C ILE A 51 10.84 2.30 7.63
N LEU A 52 10.04 3.35 7.72
CA LEU A 52 9.29 3.70 8.93
C LEU A 52 7.97 2.94 8.95
N THR A 53 7.63 2.33 10.07
CA THR A 53 6.40 1.57 10.28
C THR A 53 5.95 1.62 11.74
N SER A 54 4.76 1.12 12.04
CA SER A 54 4.25 1.00 13.41
C SER A 54 4.43 -0.43 13.98
N ASP A 55 4.21 -0.58 15.28
CA ASP A 55 4.18 -1.88 15.97
C ASP A 55 2.83 -2.61 15.84
N HIS A 56 1.87 -2.04 15.09
CA HIS A 56 0.55 -2.62 14.84
C HIS A 56 0.39 -3.27 13.46
N GLU A 57 1.49 -3.49 12.75
CA GLU A 57 1.44 -4.01 11.39
C GLU A 57 1.14 -5.51 11.34
N TYR A 58 0.63 -5.96 10.20
CA TYR A 58 0.38 -7.37 9.97
C TYR A 58 1.70 -8.16 9.86
N GLY A 59 1.84 -9.21 10.67
CA GLY A 59 3.10 -9.96 10.80
C GLY A 59 3.67 -10.53 9.49
N ALA A 60 2.84 -10.81 8.47
CA ALA A 60 3.36 -11.22 7.16
C ALA A 60 4.08 -10.07 6.44
N LEU A 61 3.58 -8.83 6.60
CA LEU A 61 4.20 -7.65 5.99
C LEU A 61 5.45 -7.21 6.76
N GLU A 62 5.49 -7.40 8.09
CA GLU A 62 6.74 -7.24 8.85
C GLU A 62 7.85 -8.14 8.27
N LYS A 63 7.54 -9.43 8.02
CA LYS A 63 8.49 -10.36 7.38
C LYS A 63 8.88 -9.94 5.96
N THR A 64 7.94 -9.36 5.19
CA THR A 64 8.24 -8.83 3.85
C THR A 64 9.25 -7.69 3.95
N TRP A 65 9.03 -6.72 4.83
CA TRP A 65 9.95 -5.60 5.02
C TRP A 65 11.29 -6.02 5.62
N ASP A 66 11.31 -6.99 6.53
CA ASP A 66 12.56 -7.61 7.02
C ASP A 66 13.37 -8.22 5.87
N ALA A 67 12.72 -8.93 4.94
CA ALA A 67 13.38 -9.51 3.78
C ALA A 67 13.93 -8.43 2.83
N VAL A 68 13.16 -7.36 2.59
CA VAL A 68 13.62 -6.21 1.80
C VAL A 68 14.80 -5.52 2.49
N GLY A 69 14.70 -5.24 3.78
CA GLY A 69 15.77 -4.61 4.56
C GLY A 69 17.08 -5.43 4.53
N LYS A 70 17.00 -6.75 4.69
CA LYS A 70 18.17 -7.65 4.58
C LYS A 70 18.80 -7.61 3.19
N ARG A 71 17.98 -7.56 2.13
CA ARG A 71 18.48 -7.54 0.75
C ARG A 71 19.16 -6.22 0.39
N THR A 72 18.65 -5.10 0.91
CA THR A 72 19.08 -3.74 0.56
C THR A 72 20.01 -3.11 1.59
N ASN A 73 20.18 -3.72 2.77
CA ASN A 73 20.79 -3.14 3.96
C ASN A 73 20.07 -1.86 4.44
N ALA A 74 18.79 -1.72 4.13
CA ALA A 74 17.91 -0.70 4.70
C ALA A 74 17.49 -1.10 6.12
N ARG A 75 17.18 -0.10 6.96
CA ARG A 75 16.79 -0.29 8.36
C ARG A 75 15.29 -0.21 8.50
N ILE A 76 14.70 -1.10 9.29
CA ILE A 76 13.31 -0.97 9.71
C ILE A 76 13.27 -0.12 10.99
N VAL A 77 12.57 0.99 10.94
CA VAL A 77 12.31 1.88 12.09
C VAL A 77 10.87 1.67 12.50
N LYS A 78 10.67 1.08 13.67
CA LYS A 78 9.34 0.80 14.20
C LYS A 78 9.04 1.79 15.32
N VAL A 79 7.91 2.50 15.22
CA VAL A 79 7.39 3.36 16.27
C VAL A 79 6.28 2.65 17.04
N GLU A 80 6.21 2.91 18.34
CA GLU A 80 5.16 2.37 19.21
C GLU A 80 3.95 3.30 19.18
N VAL A 81 2.78 2.76 18.85
CA VAL A 81 1.50 3.47 18.89
C VAL A 81 0.72 2.97 20.10
N PRO A 82 0.37 3.83 21.07
CA PRO A 82 -0.27 3.40 22.31
C PRO A 82 -1.68 2.87 22.08
N VAL A 83 -2.08 1.94 22.95
CA VAL A 83 -3.48 1.47 23.08
C VAL A 83 -3.95 1.75 24.49
N PRO A 84 -4.96 2.60 24.68
CA PRO A 84 -5.74 3.30 23.65
C PRO A 84 -4.97 4.44 22.98
N LEU A 85 -5.20 4.62 21.68
CA LEU A 85 -4.79 5.83 20.96
C LEU A 85 -5.79 6.94 21.30
N THR A 86 -5.32 8.07 21.85
CA THR A 86 -6.21 9.09 22.41
C THR A 86 -6.70 10.11 21.41
N SER A 87 -5.93 10.36 20.36
CA SER A 87 -6.29 11.33 19.31
C SER A 87 -5.53 11.11 17.99
N ALA A 88 -6.09 11.68 16.91
CA ALA A 88 -5.41 11.75 15.61
C ALA A 88 -4.11 12.56 15.68
N VAL A 89 -4.07 13.62 16.49
CA VAL A 89 -2.87 14.45 16.67
C VAL A 89 -1.74 13.63 17.29
N GLU A 90 -2.03 12.90 18.37
CA GLU A 90 -1.04 12.01 19.00
C GLU A 90 -0.45 11.01 18.00
N PHE A 91 -1.29 10.37 17.20
CA PHE A 91 -0.83 9.46 16.14
C PHE A 91 0.10 10.16 15.15
N CYS A 92 -0.32 11.33 14.64
CA CYS A 92 0.48 12.09 13.68
C CYS A 92 1.84 12.50 14.26
N ASP A 93 1.89 12.91 15.51
CA ASP A 93 3.12 13.33 16.17
C ASP A 93 4.08 12.15 16.38
N ILE A 94 3.55 10.98 16.77
CA ILE A 94 4.33 9.75 16.90
C ILE A 94 5.00 9.39 15.56
N ILE A 95 4.21 9.33 14.49
CA ILE A 95 4.74 8.95 13.17
C ILE A 95 5.73 10.01 12.66
N LYS A 96 5.41 11.30 12.79
CA LYS A 96 6.30 12.41 12.37
C LYS A 96 7.64 12.38 13.11
N THR A 97 7.63 12.06 14.41
CA THR A 97 8.85 11.94 15.21
C THR A 97 9.73 10.79 14.75
N GLY A 98 9.14 9.72 14.20
CA GLY A 98 9.88 8.60 13.61
C GLY A 98 10.54 8.91 12.25
N MET A 99 10.11 9.97 11.56
CA MET A 99 10.65 10.34 10.26
C MET A 99 12.02 11.05 10.41
N SER A 100 13.04 10.53 9.72
CA SER A 100 14.36 11.13 9.61
C SER A 100 14.70 11.48 8.15
N ASP A 101 15.84 12.13 7.91
CA ASP A 101 16.34 12.41 6.55
C ASP A 101 16.66 11.14 5.75
N ARG A 102 16.82 10.00 6.45
CA ARG A 102 17.04 8.68 5.84
C ARG A 102 15.76 7.92 5.57
N THR A 103 14.62 8.35 6.08
CA THR A 103 13.33 7.71 5.81
C THR A 103 12.99 7.83 4.34
N LYS A 104 12.86 6.70 3.64
CA LYS A 104 12.50 6.62 2.21
C LYS A 104 11.12 6.03 1.99
N VAL A 105 10.67 5.21 2.92
CA VAL A 105 9.36 4.55 2.87
C VAL A 105 8.65 4.74 4.20
N LEU A 106 7.38 5.12 4.15
CA LEU A 106 6.43 5.03 5.24
C LEU A 106 5.43 3.92 4.91
N PHE A 107 5.43 2.86 5.69
CA PHE A 107 4.51 1.73 5.57
C PHE A 107 3.59 1.65 6.78
N LEU A 108 2.27 1.80 6.57
CA LEU A 108 1.27 1.76 7.63
C LEU A 108 0.02 1.01 7.21
N SER A 109 -0.60 0.29 8.15
CA SER A 109 -1.96 -0.22 8.01
C SER A 109 -2.98 0.92 8.10
N HIS A 110 -4.03 0.89 7.28
CA HIS A 110 -5.16 1.82 7.42
C HIS A 110 -6.09 1.39 8.57
N VAL A 111 -6.39 0.08 8.63
CA VAL A 111 -7.06 -0.56 9.76
C VAL A 111 -6.18 -1.69 10.24
N THR A 112 -5.69 -1.60 11.45
CA THR A 112 -4.71 -2.53 12.00
C THR A 112 -5.30 -3.91 12.26
N SER A 113 -4.58 -4.97 11.88
CA SER A 113 -5.02 -6.35 12.05
C SER A 113 -5.09 -6.79 13.53
N PRO A 114 -4.10 -6.48 14.39
CA PRO A 114 -4.10 -6.97 15.76
C PRO A 114 -5.03 -6.19 16.69
N THR A 115 -5.30 -4.92 16.43
CA THR A 115 -5.98 -4.02 17.37
C THR A 115 -7.23 -3.34 16.81
N SER A 116 -7.50 -3.51 15.50
CA SER A 116 -8.63 -2.89 14.79
C SER A 116 -8.68 -1.36 14.90
N LEU A 117 -7.55 -0.71 15.16
CA LEU A 117 -7.46 0.74 15.15
C LEU A 117 -7.56 1.24 13.70
N VAL A 118 -8.33 2.30 13.50
CA VAL A 118 -8.35 3.06 12.24
C VAL A 118 -7.35 4.19 12.36
N PHE A 119 -6.26 4.12 11.60
CA PHE A 119 -5.23 5.15 11.63
C PHE A 119 -5.65 6.36 10.77
N PRO A 120 -5.51 7.60 11.31
CA PRO A 120 -5.81 8.83 10.58
C PRO A 120 -4.65 9.19 9.63
N LEU A 121 -4.60 8.52 8.47
CA LEU A 121 -3.42 8.53 7.61
C LEU A 121 -3.22 9.82 6.80
N LYS A 122 -4.29 10.59 6.53
CA LYS A 122 -4.25 11.69 5.56
C LYS A 122 -3.16 12.73 5.86
N GLU A 123 -3.07 13.19 7.11
CA GLU A 123 -2.08 14.19 7.52
C GLU A 123 -0.65 13.62 7.50
N VAL A 124 -0.50 12.37 7.92
CA VAL A 124 0.80 11.69 7.94
C VAL A 124 1.32 11.45 6.52
N ILE A 125 0.44 11.08 5.60
CA ILE A 125 0.77 10.91 4.17
C ILE A 125 1.19 12.25 3.57
N ALA A 126 0.45 13.33 3.84
CA ALA A 126 0.80 14.68 3.36
C ALA A 126 2.18 15.13 3.86
N GLU A 127 2.48 14.90 5.14
CA GLU A 127 3.80 15.19 5.73
C GLU A 127 4.91 14.34 5.08
N ALA A 128 4.72 13.03 4.98
CA ALA A 128 5.69 12.13 4.35
C ALA A 128 6.01 12.55 2.91
N ARG A 129 4.99 12.88 2.13
CA ARG A 129 5.16 13.35 0.76
C ARG A 129 5.91 14.67 0.67
N SER A 130 5.66 15.62 1.59
CA SER A 130 6.40 16.90 1.63
C SER A 130 7.90 16.70 1.84
N ARG A 131 8.28 15.57 2.45
CA ARG A 131 9.69 15.16 2.67
C ARG A 131 10.22 14.21 1.60
N GLY A 132 9.46 13.93 0.54
CA GLY A 132 9.85 12.99 -0.52
C GLY A 132 9.88 11.53 -0.07
N ILE A 133 9.15 11.16 0.99
CA ILE A 133 9.00 9.80 1.50
C ILE A 133 7.86 9.11 0.76
N ILE A 134 8.11 7.94 0.22
CA ILE A 134 7.10 7.10 -0.45
C ILE A 134 6.16 6.51 0.59
N THR A 135 4.86 6.67 0.36
CA THR A 135 3.81 6.21 1.26
C THR A 135 3.13 4.95 0.73
N ILE A 136 3.14 3.90 1.53
CA ILE A 136 2.58 2.59 1.20
C ILE A 136 1.57 2.21 2.29
N VAL A 137 0.34 1.96 1.90
CA VAL A 137 -0.75 1.68 2.84
C VAL A 137 -1.24 0.25 2.70
N ASP A 138 -1.21 -0.49 3.81
CA ASP A 138 -1.92 -1.76 3.94
C ASP A 138 -3.41 -1.49 4.25
N GLY A 139 -4.21 -1.57 3.21
CA GLY A 139 -5.66 -1.44 3.28
C GLY A 139 -6.40 -2.77 3.40
N ALA A 140 -5.75 -3.84 3.83
CA ALA A 140 -6.34 -5.19 3.83
C ALA A 140 -7.71 -5.26 4.53
N HIS A 141 -7.95 -4.45 5.55
CA HIS A 141 -9.19 -4.43 6.33
C HIS A 141 -10.10 -3.23 6.05
N ALA A 142 -9.66 -2.25 5.26
CA ALA A 142 -10.39 -1.00 5.10
C ALA A 142 -11.58 -1.07 4.10
N PRO A 143 -11.43 -1.69 2.88
CA PRO A 143 -12.52 -1.72 1.91
C PRO A 143 -13.77 -2.42 2.45
N GLY A 144 -14.88 -1.70 2.50
CA GLY A 144 -16.17 -2.19 3.02
C GLY A 144 -16.34 -2.07 4.54
N LEU A 145 -15.28 -1.74 5.29
CA LEU A 145 -15.33 -1.48 6.72
C LEU A 145 -15.42 0.02 7.03
N ILE A 146 -14.66 0.83 6.29
CA ILE A 146 -14.67 2.28 6.38
C ILE A 146 -14.93 2.89 5.00
N ASP A 147 -15.37 4.13 4.97
CA ASP A 147 -15.47 4.89 3.73
C ASP A 147 -14.08 5.19 3.21
N LEU A 148 -13.86 4.91 1.92
CA LEU A 148 -12.58 5.12 1.25
C LEU A 148 -12.73 6.08 0.08
N ASP A 149 -11.80 7.01 0.00
CA ASP A 149 -11.48 7.78 -1.20
C ASP A 149 -9.96 7.76 -1.37
N LEU A 150 -9.48 6.91 -2.28
CA LEU A 150 -8.05 6.72 -2.50
C LEU A 150 -7.40 7.94 -3.15
N ASN A 151 -8.14 8.68 -3.98
CA ASN A 151 -7.67 9.92 -4.57
C ASN A 151 -7.51 11.01 -3.51
N ASP A 152 -8.46 11.14 -2.58
CA ASP A 152 -8.39 12.11 -1.48
C ASP A 152 -7.34 11.71 -0.43
N LEU A 153 -7.20 10.43 -0.12
CA LEU A 153 -6.15 9.90 0.77
C LEU A 153 -4.76 10.20 0.21
N ASN A 154 -4.60 10.13 -1.12
CA ASN A 154 -3.42 10.55 -1.85
C ASN A 154 -2.12 9.88 -1.40
N ALA A 155 -2.18 8.61 -0.98
CA ALA A 155 -0.99 7.77 -0.79
C ALA A 155 -0.29 7.51 -2.13
N ASP A 156 0.94 7.00 -2.10
CA ASP A 156 1.62 6.57 -3.33
C ASP A 156 1.10 5.20 -3.76
N PHE A 157 0.98 4.28 -2.82
CA PHE A 157 0.49 2.92 -3.06
C PHE A 157 -0.50 2.49 -1.98
N TYR A 158 -1.47 1.70 -2.39
CA TYR A 158 -2.48 1.11 -1.52
C TYR A 158 -2.86 -0.29 -2.01
N SER A 159 -2.94 -1.27 -1.13
CA SER A 159 -3.48 -2.57 -1.49
C SER A 159 -4.52 -3.04 -0.48
N GLY A 160 -5.66 -3.48 -0.98
CA GLY A 160 -6.81 -3.85 -0.14
C GLY A 160 -7.47 -5.16 -0.56
N ASN A 161 -8.16 -5.81 0.38
CA ASN A 161 -8.89 -7.04 0.12
C ASN A 161 -10.37 -6.77 -0.12
N CYS A 162 -10.91 -7.27 -1.23
CA CYS A 162 -12.35 -7.33 -1.46
C CYS A 162 -12.98 -8.54 -0.74
N HIS A 163 -12.21 -9.61 -0.51
CA HIS A 163 -12.70 -10.84 0.11
C HIS A 163 -12.79 -10.80 1.65
N LYS A 164 -12.59 -9.63 2.27
CA LYS A 164 -12.83 -9.41 3.71
C LYS A 164 -14.19 -8.71 3.89
N TRP A 165 -14.22 -7.42 4.13
CA TRP A 165 -15.44 -6.69 4.48
C TRP A 165 -16.33 -6.31 3.29
N MET A 166 -15.80 -6.38 2.04
CA MET A 166 -16.65 -6.31 0.84
C MET A 166 -17.30 -7.67 0.49
N MET A 167 -17.03 -8.73 1.28
CA MET A 167 -17.66 -10.05 1.20
C MET A 167 -17.57 -10.73 -0.16
N SER A 168 -16.57 -10.41 -0.98
CA SER A 168 -16.33 -11.13 -2.23
C SER A 168 -15.65 -12.48 -1.98
N PRO A 169 -15.68 -13.43 -2.95
CA PRO A 169 -14.95 -14.68 -2.83
C PRO A 169 -13.45 -14.47 -2.59
N LYS A 170 -12.81 -15.44 -1.92
CA LYS A 170 -11.34 -15.44 -1.74
C LYS A 170 -10.63 -15.36 -3.09
N GLY A 171 -9.48 -14.67 -3.11
CA GLY A 171 -8.75 -14.42 -4.34
C GLY A 171 -9.14 -13.09 -5.03
N ALA A 172 -9.94 -12.26 -4.37
CA ALA A 172 -10.33 -10.94 -4.87
C ALA A 172 -9.72 -9.83 -4.00
N ALA A 173 -8.79 -9.10 -4.58
CA ALA A 173 -8.12 -7.96 -3.98
C ALA A 173 -7.64 -7.02 -5.08
N PHE A 174 -7.11 -5.86 -4.69
CA PHE A 174 -6.58 -4.87 -5.60
C PHE A 174 -5.27 -4.27 -5.10
N LEU A 175 -4.47 -3.81 -6.04
CA LEU A 175 -3.37 -2.87 -5.84
C LEU A 175 -3.76 -1.58 -6.56
N TRP A 176 -3.68 -0.48 -5.86
CA TRP A 176 -3.82 0.88 -6.38
C TRP A 176 -2.47 1.59 -6.32
N ALA A 177 -2.13 2.30 -7.37
CA ALA A 177 -0.93 3.11 -7.43
C ALA A 177 -1.26 4.47 -8.06
N ARG A 178 -0.89 5.55 -7.38
CA ARG A 178 -1.03 6.89 -7.95
C ARG A 178 -0.26 6.97 -9.28
N GLN A 179 -0.83 7.65 -10.26
CA GLN A 179 -0.35 7.63 -11.65
C GLN A 179 1.15 7.93 -11.81
N ASP A 180 1.67 8.91 -11.08
CA ASP A 180 3.08 9.35 -11.19
C ASP A 180 4.09 8.35 -10.61
N VAL A 181 3.66 7.43 -9.72
CA VAL A 181 4.53 6.41 -9.13
C VAL A 181 4.36 5.02 -9.75
N GLN A 182 3.39 4.82 -10.66
CA GLN A 182 3.20 3.54 -11.36
C GLN A 182 4.47 3.03 -12.05
N PRO A 183 5.31 3.89 -12.69
CA PRO A 183 6.54 3.43 -13.31
C PRO A 183 7.58 2.82 -12.34
N MET A 184 7.39 2.99 -11.03
CA MET A 184 8.25 2.36 -10.02
C MET A 184 7.96 0.87 -9.84
N LEU A 185 6.75 0.41 -10.24
CA LEU A 185 6.33 -0.96 -10.01
C LEU A 185 7.01 -1.94 -10.97
N GLU A 186 7.56 -3.00 -10.40
CA GLU A 186 8.12 -4.14 -11.13
C GLU A 186 7.27 -5.39 -10.80
N PRO A 187 6.90 -6.21 -11.80
CA PRO A 187 6.10 -7.41 -11.55
C PRO A 187 6.93 -8.45 -10.80
N LEU A 188 6.33 -9.14 -9.82
CA LEU A 188 6.95 -10.28 -9.15
C LEU A 188 7.11 -11.48 -10.09
N VAL A 189 6.21 -11.61 -11.07
CA VAL A 189 6.21 -12.71 -12.05
C VAL A 189 6.16 -12.11 -13.44
N VAL A 190 7.16 -12.42 -14.23
CA VAL A 190 7.25 -12.03 -15.64
C VAL A 190 6.65 -13.11 -16.51
N SER A 191 5.78 -12.74 -17.46
CA SER A 191 5.20 -13.64 -18.42
C SER A 191 5.21 -13.06 -19.84
N HIS A 192 4.56 -13.73 -20.78
CA HIS A 192 4.53 -13.38 -22.20
C HIS A 192 4.15 -11.88 -22.46
N GLY A 193 3.26 -11.30 -21.65
CA GLY A 193 2.87 -9.90 -21.80
C GLY A 193 3.95 -8.87 -21.46
N TRP A 194 5.04 -9.25 -20.80
CA TRP A 194 6.14 -8.37 -20.44
C TRP A 194 6.88 -7.79 -21.64
N VAL A 195 7.02 -8.57 -22.70
CA VAL A 195 7.78 -8.20 -23.91
C VAL A 195 7.13 -7.04 -24.67
N ALA A 196 5.81 -6.87 -24.56
CA ALA A 196 5.07 -5.82 -25.26
C ALA A 196 5.39 -4.39 -24.76
N GLN A 197 5.95 -4.25 -23.56
CA GLN A 197 6.35 -2.94 -23.01
C GLN A 197 7.80 -2.57 -23.32
N LEU A 198 8.64 -3.54 -23.67
CA LEU A 198 10.05 -3.32 -24.04
C LEU A 198 10.25 -3.09 -25.53
N GLY A 199 9.24 -3.30 -26.33
CA GLY A 199 9.25 -3.24 -27.78
C GLY A 199 8.60 -1.98 -28.37
N GLY A 200 8.76 -0.83 -27.75
CA GLY A 200 8.45 0.44 -28.35
C GLY A 200 9.49 0.82 -29.42
N SER A 201 9.36 0.27 -30.60
CA SER A 201 9.93 0.78 -31.85
C SER A 201 9.01 0.40 -32.97
#